data_33170f848b17509b62a2361ffc6220a1
#
_entry.id   33170f848b17509b62a2361ffc6220a1
#
_cell.length_a   1.000
_cell.length_b   1.000
_cell.length_c   1.000
_cell.angle_alpha   90.00
_cell.angle_beta   90.00
_cell.angle_gamma   90.00
#
_symmetry.space_group_name_H-M   'P 1'
#
loop_
_entity.id
_entity.type
_entity.pdbx_description
1 polymer ?
#
loop_
_entity_poly.entity_id
_entity_poly.type
_entity_poly.pdbx_seq_one_letter_code
_entity_poly.pdbx_strand_id
1 'polypeptide(L)'
;MNESLELAQQALDAANEAKFIANNMWILVATVLVFVMHLGFAALEAGFVQKKNVVNILFKNVMIVCIGLLTYYLIGFNLMYPGSNEGGLFAFAGFGLTVPEGGLTAGYGDYTYWTDFIFQAMFAATCCTIVS
;
A
#
# COMPACT_ATOMS: atom_id res chain seq x y z
N MET A 1 45.47 2.12 -4.22
CA MET A 1 44.47 1.32 -4.94
C MET A 1 43.34 0.84 -4.02
N ASN A 2 43.61 0.45 -2.78
CA ASN A 2 42.58 0.01 -1.81
C ASN A 2 41.66 1.14 -1.35
N GLU A 3 42.19 2.35 -1.09
CA GLU A 3 41.38 3.53 -0.73
C GLU A 3 40.38 3.95 -1.81
N SER A 4 40.79 3.90 -3.06
CA SER A 4 39.90 4.26 -4.18
C SER A 4 38.76 3.23 -4.36
N LEU A 5 39.03 1.96 -4.11
CA LEU A 5 38.03 0.90 -4.12
C LEU A 5 37.04 1.03 -2.94
N GLU A 6 37.53 1.37 -1.75
CA GLU A 6 36.69 1.63 -0.56
C GLU A 6 35.78 2.84 -0.79
N LEU A 7 36.30 3.94 -1.32
CA LEU A 7 35.53 5.12 -1.67
C LEU A 7 34.48 4.82 -2.72
N ALA A 8 34.84 4.04 -3.77
CA ALA A 8 33.88 3.62 -4.79
C ALA A 8 32.77 2.75 -4.20
N GLN A 9 33.10 1.85 -3.30
CA GLN A 9 32.11 1.01 -2.62
C GLN A 9 31.18 1.83 -1.73
N GLN A 10 31.71 2.76 -0.94
CA GLN A 10 30.92 3.67 -0.12
C GLN A 10 29.99 4.55 -0.96
N ALA A 11 30.47 5.05 -2.09
CA ALA A 11 29.66 5.83 -3.01
C ALA A 11 28.53 4.99 -3.63
N LEU A 12 28.80 3.73 -3.97
CA LEU A 12 27.80 2.81 -4.50
C LEU A 12 26.73 2.47 -3.46
N ASP A 13 27.15 2.21 -2.21
CA ASP A 13 26.24 1.91 -1.13
C ASP A 13 25.33 3.11 -0.81
N ALA A 14 25.90 4.31 -0.75
CA ALA A 14 25.14 5.55 -0.58
C ALA A 14 24.16 5.81 -1.73
N ALA A 15 24.55 5.53 -2.97
CA ALA A 15 23.68 5.65 -4.13
C ALA A 15 22.52 4.66 -4.08
N ASN A 16 22.76 3.42 -3.68
CA ASN A 16 21.72 2.40 -3.51
C ASN A 16 20.74 2.75 -2.39
N GLU A 17 21.24 3.25 -1.28
CA GLU A 17 20.41 3.74 -0.17
C GLU A 17 19.55 4.92 -0.58
N ALA A 18 20.11 5.89 -1.27
CA ALA A 18 19.37 7.04 -1.79
C ALA A 18 18.28 6.62 -2.77
N LYS A 19 18.57 5.66 -3.66
CA LYS A 19 17.58 5.08 -4.59
C LYS A 19 16.45 4.38 -3.83
N PHE A 20 16.77 3.61 -2.81
CA PHE A 20 15.79 2.91 -1.97
C PHE A 20 14.87 3.91 -1.26
N ILE A 21 15.42 4.95 -0.65
CA ILE A 21 14.65 6.01 0.00
C ILE A 21 13.76 6.74 -1.00
N ALA A 22 14.28 7.08 -2.17
CA ALA A 22 13.52 7.75 -3.22
C ALA A 22 12.33 6.91 -3.70
N ASN A 23 12.51 5.60 -3.89
CA ASN A 23 11.43 4.69 -4.27
C ASN A 23 10.34 4.60 -3.20
N ASN A 24 10.71 4.50 -1.93
CA ASN A 24 9.74 4.51 -0.83
C ASN A 24 8.96 5.83 -0.75
N MET A 25 9.65 6.96 -0.88
CA MET A 25 9.01 8.27 -0.91
C MET A 25 8.03 8.42 -2.07
N TRP A 26 8.41 7.96 -3.25
CA TRP A 26 7.54 7.97 -4.42
C TRP A 26 6.27 7.16 -4.21
N ILE A 27 6.39 5.95 -3.67
CA ILE A 27 5.26 5.08 -3.38
C ILE A 27 4.35 5.69 -2.30
N LEU A 28 4.92 6.32 -1.27
CA LEU A 28 4.14 7.01 -0.24
C LEU A 28 3.37 8.21 -0.81
N VAL A 29 3.98 9.01 -1.67
CA VAL A 29 3.30 10.10 -2.38
C VAL A 29 2.16 9.56 -3.24
N ALA A 30 2.40 8.48 -3.98
CA ALA A 30 1.37 7.81 -4.77
C ALA A 30 0.22 7.29 -3.88
N THR A 31 0.52 6.75 -2.70
CA THR A 31 -0.46 6.30 -1.70
C THR A 31 -1.36 7.46 -1.26
N VAL A 32 -0.79 8.62 -0.96
CA VAL A 32 -1.55 9.83 -0.60
C VAL A 32 -2.46 10.28 -1.75
N LEU A 33 -1.96 10.26 -2.98
CA LEU A 33 -2.75 10.63 -4.16
C LEU A 33 -3.92 9.66 -4.39
N VAL A 34 -3.71 8.36 -4.21
CA VAL A 34 -4.78 7.36 -4.28
C VAL A 34 -5.81 7.58 -3.17
N PHE A 35 -5.36 7.93 -1.97
CA PHE A 35 -6.28 8.26 -0.87
C PHE A 35 -7.13 9.51 -1.18
N VAL A 36 -6.53 10.55 -1.76
CA VAL A 36 -7.26 11.77 -2.18
C VAL A 36 -8.31 11.46 -3.24
N MET A 37 -8.11 10.42 -4.06
CA MET A 37 -9.12 9.97 -5.03
C MET A 37 -10.43 9.53 -4.35
N HIS A 38 -10.39 8.96 -3.14
CA HIS A 38 -11.58 8.64 -2.35
C HIS A 38 -12.41 9.90 -2.03
N LEU A 39 -11.74 11.01 -1.72
CA LEU A 39 -12.40 12.29 -1.46
C LEU A 39 -13.11 12.80 -2.72
N GLY A 40 -12.45 12.70 -3.88
CA GLY A 40 -13.05 13.05 -5.15
C GLY A 40 -14.28 12.21 -5.50
N PHE A 41 -14.22 10.91 -5.27
CA PHE A 41 -15.34 9.99 -5.49
C PHE A 41 -16.50 10.27 -4.54
N ALA A 42 -16.20 10.53 -3.26
CA ALA A 42 -17.20 10.91 -2.26
C ALA A 42 -17.92 12.23 -2.64
N ALA A 43 -17.17 13.20 -3.13
CA ALA A 43 -17.74 14.46 -3.62
C ALA A 43 -18.66 14.26 -4.84
N LEU A 44 -18.26 13.38 -5.77
CA LEU A 44 -19.06 13.02 -6.92
C LEU A 44 -20.39 12.36 -6.51
N GLU A 45 -20.34 11.36 -5.65
CA GLU A 45 -21.54 10.70 -5.12
C GLU A 45 -22.45 11.69 -4.38
N ALA A 46 -21.87 12.53 -3.53
CA ALA A 46 -22.62 13.55 -2.79
C ALA A 46 -23.33 14.55 -3.72
N GLY A 47 -22.71 14.85 -4.87
CA GLY A 47 -23.30 15.72 -5.88
C GLY A 47 -24.52 15.13 -6.61
N PHE A 48 -24.57 13.83 -6.78
CA PHE A 48 -25.68 13.15 -7.46
C PHE A 48 -26.85 12.77 -6.56
N VAL A 49 -26.69 12.88 -5.26
CA VAL A 49 -27.69 12.45 -4.28
C VAL A 49 -28.49 13.63 -3.74
N GLN A 50 -29.74 13.36 -3.36
CA GLN A 50 -30.60 14.36 -2.72
C GLN A 50 -29.96 14.86 -1.41
N LYS A 51 -30.10 16.16 -1.14
CA LYS A 51 -29.49 16.84 0.03
C LYS A 51 -29.70 16.11 1.37
N LYS A 52 -30.86 15.50 1.56
CA LYS A 52 -31.20 14.77 2.80
C LYS A 52 -30.38 13.48 3.02
N ASN A 53 -29.80 12.93 1.95
CA ASN A 53 -29.07 11.64 1.98
C ASN A 53 -27.55 11.82 1.92
N VAL A 54 -27.04 13.04 1.75
CA VAL A 54 -25.59 13.32 1.60
C VAL A 54 -24.81 12.80 2.81
N VAL A 55 -25.31 12.99 4.02
CA VAL A 55 -24.64 12.55 5.25
C VAL A 55 -24.51 11.02 5.27
N ASN A 56 -25.56 10.30 4.87
CA ASN A 56 -25.51 8.83 4.82
C ASN A 56 -24.48 8.32 3.80
N ILE A 57 -24.37 8.98 2.66
CA ILE A 57 -23.40 8.61 1.62
C ILE A 57 -21.96 8.90 2.06
N LEU A 58 -21.72 10.04 2.68
CA LEU A 58 -20.41 10.36 3.22
C LEU A 58 -20.00 9.39 4.33
N PHE A 59 -20.93 9.06 5.23
CA PHE A 59 -20.71 8.04 6.25
C PHE A 59 -20.40 6.67 5.64
N LYS A 60 -21.16 6.23 4.65
CA LYS A 60 -20.91 5.00 3.90
C LYS A 60 -19.49 4.98 3.34
N ASN A 61 -19.05 6.05 2.68
CA ASN A 61 -17.72 6.13 2.06
C ASN A 61 -16.59 6.01 3.09
N VAL A 62 -16.72 6.66 4.24
CA VAL A 62 -15.73 6.53 5.32
C VAL A 62 -15.72 5.09 5.86
N MET A 63 -16.87 4.49 6.09
CA MET A 63 -16.99 3.13 6.61
C MET A 63 -16.40 2.10 5.62
N ILE A 64 -16.61 2.27 4.33
CA ILE A 64 -16.06 1.38 3.31
C ILE A 64 -14.53 1.42 3.30
N VAL A 65 -13.94 2.62 3.40
CA VAL A 65 -12.48 2.74 3.48
C VAL A 65 -11.95 2.02 4.73
N CYS A 66 -12.57 2.22 5.89
CA CYS A 66 -12.16 1.56 7.13
C CYS A 66 -12.29 0.04 7.05
N ILE A 67 -13.42 -0.47 6.58
CA ILE A 67 -13.67 -1.91 6.44
C ILE A 67 -12.74 -2.52 5.38
N GLY A 68 -12.53 -1.85 4.27
CA GLY A 68 -11.63 -2.28 3.22
C GLY A 68 -10.18 -2.41 3.72
N LEU A 69 -9.69 -1.46 4.48
CA LEU A 69 -8.36 -1.50 5.09
C LEU A 69 -8.23 -2.64 6.11
N LEU A 70 -9.22 -2.82 6.98
CA LEU A 70 -9.22 -3.89 7.98
C LEU A 70 -9.27 -5.28 7.33
N THR A 71 -10.13 -5.46 6.33
CA THR A 71 -10.25 -6.72 5.60
C THR A 71 -8.97 -7.05 4.84
N TYR A 72 -8.37 -6.05 4.21
CA TYR A 72 -7.10 -6.22 3.51
C TYR A 72 -5.96 -6.56 4.49
N TYR A 73 -5.92 -5.92 5.64
CA TYR A 73 -4.96 -6.25 6.70
C TYR A 73 -5.09 -7.71 7.16
N LEU A 74 -6.32 -8.17 7.40
CA LEU A 74 -6.56 -9.51 7.97
C LEU A 74 -6.29 -10.64 6.96
N ILE A 75 -6.74 -10.47 5.73
CA ILE A 75 -6.77 -11.57 4.74
C ILE A 75 -6.19 -11.15 3.40
N GLY A 76 -6.52 -9.96 2.92
CA GLY A 76 -6.29 -9.55 1.54
C GLY A 76 -4.82 -9.52 1.14
N PHE A 77 -3.94 -9.03 1.99
CA PHE A 77 -2.50 -8.97 1.70
C PHE A 77 -1.88 -10.37 1.59
N ASN A 78 -2.26 -11.28 2.48
CA ASN A 78 -1.79 -12.66 2.44
C ASN A 78 -2.37 -13.47 1.27
N LEU A 79 -3.54 -13.07 0.78
CA LEU A 79 -4.13 -13.64 -0.42
C LEU A 79 -3.47 -13.09 -1.70
N MET A 80 -3.09 -11.84 -1.68
CA MET A 80 -2.41 -11.17 -2.81
C MET A 80 -0.96 -11.62 -2.96
N TYR A 81 -0.26 -11.82 -1.84
CA TYR A 81 1.14 -12.26 -1.79
C TYR A 81 1.27 -13.56 -0.99
N PRO A 82 0.99 -14.72 -1.60
CA PRO A 82 0.91 -16.00 -0.89
C PRO A 82 2.26 -16.63 -0.49
N GLY A 83 3.34 -15.91 -0.53
CA GLY A 83 4.63 -16.35 -0.01
C GLY A 83 5.24 -17.56 -0.76
N SER A 84 5.19 -18.74 -0.18
CA SER A 84 5.93 -19.93 -0.64
C SER A 84 5.18 -20.85 -1.60
N ASN A 85 3.95 -20.54 -1.95
CA ASN A 85 3.16 -21.42 -2.83
C ASN A 85 3.28 -21.02 -4.30
N GLU A 86 4.29 -21.52 -4.96
CA GLU A 86 4.48 -21.35 -6.39
C GLU A 86 3.44 -22.17 -7.15
N GLY A 87 2.58 -21.51 -7.89
CA GLY A 87 1.75 -22.13 -8.93
C GLY A 87 0.29 -22.39 -8.62
N GLY A 88 -0.26 -21.89 -7.50
CA GLY A 88 -1.68 -21.97 -7.21
C GLY A 88 -2.46 -20.74 -7.70
N LEU A 89 -3.64 -20.95 -8.29
CA LEU A 89 -4.57 -19.88 -8.64
C LEU A 89 -5.08 -19.14 -7.39
N PHE A 90 -5.11 -19.84 -6.24
CA PHE A 90 -5.44 -19.32 -4.92
C PHE A 90 -4.43 -19.87 -3.92
N ALA A 91 -3.75 -19.00 -3.22
CA ALA A 91 -2.88 -19.37 -2.13
C ALA A 91 -3.14 -18.44 -0.94
N PHE A 92 -3.01 -18.96 0.27
CA PHE A 92 -3.31 -18.26 1.50
C PHE A 92 -2.15 -18.42 2.47
N ALA A 93 -1.51 -17.32 2.84
CA ALA A 93 -0.34 -17.32 3.72
C ALA A 93 -0.67 -17.19 5.21
N GLY A 94 -1.94 -16.96 5.57
CA GLY A 94 -2.37 -16.81 6.95
C GLY A 94 -3.20 -15.55 7.21
N PHE A 95 -3.45 -15.26 8.48
CA PHE A 95 -4.18 -14.07 8.92
C PHE A 95 -3.23 -12.99 9.46
N GLY A 96 -3.51 -11.74 9.11
CA GLY A 96 -2.76 -10.58 9.60
C GLY A 96 -1.39 -10.43 8.94
N LEU A 97 -0.69 -9.37 9.34
CA LEU A 97 0.66 -9.07 8.86
C LEU A 97 1.70 -9.58 9.85
N THR A 98 2.75 -10.18 9.34
CA THR A 98 3.92 -10.58 10.10
C THR A 98 5.10 -9.69 9.75
N VAL A 99 5.97 -9.41 10.71
CA VAL A 99 7.22 -8.69 10.44
C VAL A 99 8.08 -9.56 9.53
N PRO A 100 8.51 -9.08 8.35
CA PRO A 100 9.33 -9.86 7.44
C PRO A 100 10.69 -10.16 8.04
N GLU A 101 11.34 -11.22 7.57
CA GLU A 101 12.73 -11.51 7.89
C GLU A 101 13.61 -10.32 7.47
N GLY A 102 14.43 -9.81 8.36
CA GLY A 102 15.23 -8.61 8.16
C GLY A 102 14.68 -7.34 8.83
N GLY A 103 13.54 -7.41 9.53
CA GLY A 103 12.97 -6.34 10.35
C GLY A 103 12.03 -5.39 9.62
N LEU A 104 11.78 -4.23 10.23
CA LEU A 104 10.81 -3.24 9.74
C LEU A 104 11.20 -2.57 8.42
N THR A 105 12.48 -2.57 8.09
CA THR A 105 13.02 -1.98 6.86
C THR A 105 13.27 -2.99 5.75
N ALA A 106 12.96 -4.26 5.98
CA ALA A 106 13.08 -5.29 4.96
C ALA A 106 12.15 -4.99 3.79
N GLY A 107 12.65 -5.15 2.57
CA GLY A 107 11.94 -4.86 1.35
C GLY A 107 12.08 -5.97 0.31
N TYR A 108 11.24 -5.91 -0.70
CA TYR A 108 11.37 -6.76 -1.88
C TYR A 108 12.25 -6.08 -2.95
N GLY A 109 13.49 -5.79 -2.66
CA GLY A 109 14.37 -5.07 -3.57
C GLY A 109 14.32 -3.55 -3.37
N ASP A 110 13.54 -2.81 -4.14
CA ASP A 110 13.62 -1.35 -4.20
C ASP A 110 12.75 -0.59 -3.17
N TYR A 111 11.88 -1.26 -2.43
CA TYR A 111 10.99 -0.62 -1.44
C TYR A 111 10.65 -1.54 -0.26
N THR A 112 10.17 -0.97 0.84
CA THR A 112 9.86 -1.74 2.05
C THR A 112 8.52 -2.49 1.94
N TYR A 113 8.41 -3.60 2.67
CA TYR A 113 7.20 -4.40 2.82
C TYR A 113 5.99 -3.54 3.27
N TRP A 114 6.21 -2.68 4.27
CA TRP A 114 5.15 -1.84 4.83
C TRP A 114 4.67 -0.74 3.87
N THR A 115 5.58 -0.18 3.09
CA THR A 115 5.24 0.79 2.05
C THR A 115 4.38 0.16 0.97
N ASP A 116 4.71 -1.04 0.52
CA ASP A 116 3.90 -1.80 -0.42
C ASP A 116 2.53 -2.15 0.16
N PHE A 117 2.47 -2.59 1.41
CA PHE A 117 1.21 -2.87 2.11
C PHE A 117 0.28 -1.65 2.11
N ILE A 118 0.75 -0.48 2.51
CA ILE A 118 -0.05 0.74 2.57
C ILE A 118 -0.56 1.14 1.18
N PHE A 119 0.30 1.08 0.18
CA PHE A 119 -0.06 1.39 -1.20
C PHE A 119 -1.16 0.46 -1.73
N GLN A 120 -0.98 -0.82 -1.58
CA GLN A 120 -1.95 -1.82 -2.03
C GLN A 120 -3.25 -1.79 -1.22
N ALA A 121 -3.17 -1.48 0.07
CA ALA A 121 -4.35 -1.30 0.91
C ALA A 121 -5.23 -0.14 0.43
N MET A 122 -4.63 0.97 0.00
CA MET A 122 -5.37 2.09 -0.58
C MET A 122 -6.05 1.71 -1.88
N PHE A 123 -5.43 0.91 -2.74
CA PHE A 123 -6.06 0.37 -3.94
C PHE A 123 -7.22 -0.57 -3.63
N ALA A 124 -7.08 -1.43 -2.65
CA ALA A 124 -8.16 -2.32 -2.21
C ALA A 124 -9.38 -1.51 -1.69
N ALA A 125 -9.13 -0.50 -0.88
CA ALA A 125 -10.16 0.42 -0.40
C ALA A 125 -10.84 1.17 -1.55
N THR A 126 -10.08 1.61 -2.55
CA THR A 126 -10.60 2.24 -3.76
C THR A 126 -11.51 1.32 -4.55
N CYS A 127 -11.13 0.08 -4.72
CA CYS A 127 -11.95 -0.93 -5.39
C CYS A 127 -13.30 -1.10 -4.68
N CYS A 128 -13.30 -1.21 -3.36
CA CYS A 128 -14.52 -1.28 -2.55
C CYS A 128 -15.39 -0.02 -2.72
N THR A 129 -14.78 1.16 -2.77
CA THR A 129 -15.49 2.42 -2.94
C THR A 129 -16.19 2.51 -4.30
N ILE A 130 -15.52 2.08 -5.37
CA ILE A 130 -16.07 2.12 -6.73
C ILE A 130 -17.26 1.15 -6.89
N VAL A 131 -17.16 -0.03 -6.28
CA VAL A 131 -18.21 -1.05 -6.39
C VAL A 131 -19.44 -0.71 -5.54
N SER A 132 -19.31 0.03 -4.47
CA SER A 132 -20.41 0.38 -3.57
C SER A 132 -21.30 1.47 -4.10
#